data_c3d0bf17fe962dee69ff89e6a7895309
#
_entry.id   c3d0bf17fe962dee69ff89e6a7895309
#
_cell.length_a   1.000
_cell.length_b   1.000
_cell.length_c   1.000
_cell.angle_alpha   90.00
_cell.angle_beta   90.00
_cell.angle_gamma   90.00
#
_symmetry.space_group_name_H-M   'P 1'
#
loop_
_entity.id
_entity.type
_entity.pdbx_description
1 polymer ?
#
loop_
_entity_poly.entity_id
_entity_poly.type
_entity_poly.pdbx_seq_one_letter_code
_entity_poly.pdbx_strand_id
1 'polypeptide(L)'
;MAPNILADSKVGELVTQTRIDGNISQAVKKEVNASGKELLSRDYFFVTDIVNPVFCYWSRFNDIPTPSDIRRKLNYGSYVHYVSRFWFEKMPGFVYSEANLVGSYVGLRGISGKIDYQINNSIVEFKTKERDVDGIEDVLDNFPQDLEQLLSYVAMSSSVGNEHYLVFTSESNLKQITLKAFKVKVNDLPSVRKLINNRRISLETALKEKKPETLPRCRYFVEGCKFHTAKICNCEYLTGENARPYLKYIEILEDSALTNKLNNFRSEYLRRSEERDLIGIWDIIFPMKTYHRHFEYALDEDYEQDKSYIKDAMKVTISSAVIKSGFGITGRELETLREQHLLSFEDKYTFMRINVPSISKEAIPVPYTVKVSDYMRVFSDQKLPKIYYAQAVLMAVDSNSRCSVLLVYFPNSNNDIVAYVIFPNKAKVAKAVQYTKKAILSAFKIGSPTGLARCPDWIKKNCEFNSCFCQVS
;
A
#
# COMPACT_ATOMS: atom_id res chain seq x y z
N MET A 1 -22.06 28.42 -14.68
CA MET A 1 -21.67 27.30 -13.81
C MET A 1 -20.74 26.37 -14.56
N ALA A 2 -19.64 25.96 -13.92
CA ALA A 2 -18.75 24.95 -14.48
C ALA A 2 -19.53 23.63 -14.65
N PRO A 3 -19.48 22.96 -15.82
CA PRO A 3 -20.10 21.66 -15.95
C PRO A 3 -19.42 20.70 -14.97
N ASN A 4 -20.19 20.15 -14.05
CA ASN A 4 -19.71 19.09 -13.18
C ASN A 4 -19.62 17.81 -14.03
N ILE A 5 -18.41 17.33 -14.29
CA ILE A 5 -18.16 16.09 -15.03
C ILE A 5 -18.95 14.91 -14.42
N LEU A 6 -19.29 14.98 -13.13
CA LEU A 6 -20.04 13.95 -12.41
C LEU A 6 -21.55 14.17 -12.35
N ALA A 7 -21.99 15.44 -12.32
CA ALA A 7 -23.40 15.77 -12.12
C ALA A 7 -24.17 15.95 -13.44
N ASP A 8 -23.45 16.16 -14.55
CA ASP A 8 -24.10 16.43 -15.82
C ASP A 8 -24.70 15.13 -16.41
N SER A 9 -25.99 15.17 -16.72
CA SER A 9 -26.70 14.08 -17.43
C SER A 9 -26.04 13.71 -18.78
N LYS A 10 -25.20 14.59 -19.31
CA LYS A 10 -24.43 14.44 -20.54
C LYS A 10 -23.15 13.65 -20.42
N VAL A 11 -22.79 13.10 -19.25
CA VAL A 11 -21.59 12.27 -19.12
C VAL A 11 -21.64 11.03 -20.01
N GLY A 12 -22.84 10.51 -20.31
CA GLY A 12 -23.03 9.45 -21.30
C GLY A 12 -22.54 9.79 -22.72
N GLU A 13 -22.50 11.09 -23.07
CA GLU A 13 -21.93 11.56 -24.35
C GLU A 13 -20.39 11.71 -24.31
N LEU A 14 -19.81 11.69 -23.12
CA LEU A 14 -18.37 11.86 -22.92
C LEU A 14 -17.61 10.55 -22.89
N VAL A 15 -18.30 9.42 -22.69
CA VAL A 15 -17.68 8.13 -22.38
C VAL A 15 -18.42 6.99 -23.06
N THR A 16 -17.68 6.14 -23.76
CA THR A 16 -18.13 4.80 -24.13
C THR A 16 -17.44 3.79 -23.23
N GLN A 17 -18.19 2.88 -22.62
CA GLN A 17 -17.68 1.83 -21.77
C GLN A 17 -17.92 0.45 -22.40
N THR A 18 -16.94 -0.42 -22.31
CA THR A 18 -17.06 -1.81 -22.73
C THR A 18 -16.55 -2.71 -21.62
N ARG A 19 -17.36 -3.68 -21.21
CA ARG A 19 -16.91 -4.73 -20.30
C ARG A 19 -15.95 -5.64 -21.05
N ILE A 20 -14.77 -5.86 -20.48
CA ILE A 20 -13.85 -6.89 -20.98
C ILE A 20 -14.18 -8.17 -20.19
N ASP A 21 -14.76 -9.15 -20.86
CA ASP A 21 -14.97 -10.46 -20.26
C ASP A 21 -13.72 -11.33 -20.46
N GLY A 22 -13.27 -11.96 -19.41
CA GLY A 22 -12.50 -13.18 -19.41
C GLY A 22 -11.08 -13.06 -18.89
N ASN A 23 -10.09 -12.79 -19.73
CA ASN A 23 -8.70 -13.08 -19.39
C ASN A 23 -8.11 -12.22 -18.26
N ILE A 24 -8.35 -10.91 -18.24
CA ILE A 24 -7.78 -10.01 -17.23
C ILE A 24 -8.42 -10.28 -15.87
N SER A 25 -9.77 -10.27 -15.79
CA SER A 25 -10.51 -10.48 -14.55
C SER A 25 -10.18 -11.83 -13.92
N GLN A 26 -10.13 -12.89 -14.72
CA GLN A 26 -9.79 -14.25 -14.26
C GLN A 26 -8.34 -14.38 -13.83
N ALA A 27 -7.39 -13.83 -14.58
CA ALA A 27 -5.98 -13.89 -14.24
C ALA A 27 -5.68 -13.12 -12.94
N VAL A 28 -6.19 -11.88 -12.81
CA VAL A 28 -6.01 -11.09 -11.58
C VAL A 28 -6.71 -11.76 -10.39
N LYS A 29 -7.92 -12.30 -10.56
CA LYS A 29 -8.63 -13.05 -9.53
C LYS A 29 -7.84 -14.29 -9.07
N LYS A 30 -7.22 -15.01 -10.01
CA LYS A 30 -6.36 -16.15 -9.72
C LYS A 30 -5.20 -15.76 -8.82
N GLU A 31 -4.52 -14.66 -9.12
CA GLU A 31 -3.40 -14.15 -8.31
C GLU A 31 -3.86 -13.68 -6.92
N VAL A 32 -5.02 -13.00 -6.82
CA VAL A 32 -5.61 -12.62 -5.52
C VAL A 32 -5.92 -13.85 -4.67
N ASN A 33 -6.49 -14.90 -5.26
CA ASN A 33 -6.82 -16.13 -4.55
C ASN A 33 -5.57 -16.97 -4.23
N ALA A 34 -4.55 -16.94 -5.08
CA ALA A 34 -3.29 -17.67 -4.87
C ALA A 34 -2.53 -17.13 -3.66
N SER A 35 -2.55 -15.81 -3.44
CA SER A 35 -1.87 -15.18 -2.30
C SER A 35 -2.33 -15.71 -0.92
N GLY A 36 -3.54 -16.27 -0.82
CA GLY A 36 -4.04 -16.93 0.39
C GLY A 36 -3.66 -18.42 0.52
N LYS A 37 -3.44 -19.12 -0.61
CA LYS A 37 -3.16 -20.57 -0.64
C LYS A 37 -1.67 -20.90 -0.62
N GLU A 38 -0.81 -20.00 -1.02
CA GLU A 38 0.66 -20.19 -1.03
C GLU A 38 1.26 -20.50 0.34
N LEU A 39 0.58 -20.11 1.43
CA LEU A 39 1.06 -20.36 2.79
C LEU A 39 1.14 -21.84 3.17
N LEU A 40 0.29 -22.69 2.58
CA LEU A 40 0.17 -24.09 2.97
C LEU A 40 1.10 -25.05 2.21
N SER A 41 1.65 -24.67 1.05
CA SER A 41 2.39 -25.56 0.15
C SER A 41 3.82 -25.14 -0.19
N ARG A 42 4.43 -24.24 0.60
CA ARG A 42 5.76 -23.72 0.29
C ARG A 42 6.89 -24.67 0.67
N ASP A 43 7.81 -24.88 -0.25
CA ASP A 43 9.08 -25.55 -0.01
C ASP A 43 10.14 -24.61 0.59
N TYR A 44 9.78 -23.35 0.86
CA TYR A 44 10.65 -22.32 1.44
C TYR A 44 9.94 -21.55 2.55
N PHE A 45 10.74 -20.88 3.39
CA PHE A 45 10.27 -19.99 4.44
C PHE A 45 10.48 -18.52 4.07
N PHE A 46 9.54 -17.68 4.45
CA PHE A 46 9.80 -16.25 4.47
C PHE A 46 10.59 -15.87 5.73
N VAL A 47 11.28 -14.72 5.67
CA VAL A 47 11.94 -14.15 6.85
C VAL A 47 10.99 -14.04 8.03
N THR A 48 9.74 -13.63 7.81
CA THR A 48 8.71 -13.57 8.86
C THR A 48 8.38 -14.93 9.48
N ASP A 49 8.52 -16.04 8.72
CA ASP A 49 8.33 -17.40 9.24
C ASP A 49 9.49 -17.79 10.18
N ILE A 50 10.71 -17.39 9.83
CA ILE A 50 11.91 -17.64 10.64
C ILE A 50 11.89 -16.83 11.93
N VAL A 51 11.43 -15.60 11.87
CA VAL A 51 11.30 -14.70 13.04
C VAL A 51 10.17 -15.14 13.97
N ASN A 52 9.09 -15.70 13.41
CA ASN A 52 7.92 -16.17 14.14
C ASN A 52 7.62 -17.66 13.87
N PRO A 53 8.51 -18.58 14.26
CA PRO A 53 8.46 -19.98 13.82
C PRO A 53 7.23 -20.72 14.37
N VAL A 54 6.75 -20.39 15.57
CA VAL A 54 5.54 -21.01 16.14
C VAL A 54 4.28 -20.59 15.37
N PHE A 55 4.20 -19.29 15.01
CA PHE A 55 3.09 -18.80 14.19
C PHE A 55 3.11 -19.46 12.80
N CYS A 56 4.29 -19.58 12.19
CA CYS A 56 4.47 -20.30 10.94
C CYS A 56 4.04 -21.76 11.06
N TYR A 57 4.50 -22.47 12.11
CA TYR A 57 4.12 -23.86 12.35
C TYR A 57 2.61 -24.05 12.33
N TRP A 58 1.88 -23.31 13.16
CA TRP A 58 0.42 -23.43 13.22
C TRP A 58 -0.28 -22.99 11.92
N SER A 59 0.27 -22.02 11.20
CA SER A 59 -0.25 -21.59 9.90
C SER A 59 -0.14 -22.67 8.82
N ARG A 60 0.78 -23.63 8.96
CA ARG A 60 0.95 -24.75 8.02
C ARG A 60 -0.10 -25.85 8.22
N PHE A 61 -0.67 -25.95 9.41
CA PHE A 61 -1.63 -27.00 9.75
C PHE A 61 -3.07 -26.50 9.90
N ASN A 62 -3.28 -25.19 9.99
CA ASN A 62 -4.59 -24.63 10.28
C ASN A 62 -4.88 -23.42 9.40
N ASP A 63 -5.98 -23.48 8.68
CA ASP A 63 -6.50 -22.35 7.89
C ASP A 63 -7.51 -21.55 8.72
N ILE A 64 -6.98 -20.74 9.64
CA ILE A 64 -7.80 -19.85 10.46
C ILE A 64 -7.76 -18.45 9.87
N PRO A 65 -8.93 -17.86 9.57
CA PRO A 65 -8.98 -16.51 9.05
C PRO A 65 -8.41 -15.51 10.07
N THR A 66 -7.70 -14.51 9.56
CA THR A 66 -7.21 -13.41 10.40
C THR A 66 -8.41 -12.59 10.88
N PRO A 67 -8.55 -12.31 12.18
CA PRO A 67 -9.60 -11.46 12.72
C PRO A 67 -9.66 -10.09 12.03
N SER A 68 -10.85 -9.52 11.96
CA SER A 68 -11.08 -8.28 11.19
C SER A 68 -10.32 -7.07 11.73
N ASP A 69 -10.20 -6.95 13.04
CA ASP A 69 -9.41 -5.92 13.72
C ASP A 69 -7.91 -6.04 13.40
N ILE A 70 -7.34 -7.24 13.48
CA ILE A 70 -5.94 -7.49 13.11
C ILE A 70 -5.73 -7.23 11.61
N ARG A 71 -6.68 -7.65 10.76
CA ARG A 71 -6.61 -7.37 9.31
C ARG A 71 -6.60 -5.86 9.05
N ARG A 72 -7.41 -5.09 9.79
CA ARG A 72 -7.44 -3.64 9.70
C ARG A 72 -6.06 -3.03 10.03
N LYS A 73 -5.43 -3.46 11.12
CA LYS A 73 -4.08 -3.01 11.51
C LYS A 73 -3.03 -3.34 10.45
N LEU A 74 -3.05 -4.55 9.89
CA LEU A 74 -2.14 -4.96 8.81
C LEU A 74 -2.35 -4.12 7.55
N ASN A 75 -3.59 -3.82 7.21
CA ASN A 75 -3.93 -2.98 6.05
C ASN A 75 -3.45 -1.54 6.24
N TYR A 76 -3.58 -0.99 7.45
CA TYR A 76 -3.06 0.33 7.77
C TYR A 76 -1.53 0.36 7.65
N GLY A 77 -0.83 -0.60 8.25
CA GLY A 77 0.62 -0.73 8.09
C GLY A 77 1.05 -0.75 6.63
N SER A 78 0.36 -1.52 5.78
CA SER A 78 0.63 -1.57 4.34
C SER A 78 0.43 -0.22 3.65
N TYR A 79 -0.57 0.54 4.06
CA TYR A 79 -0.80 1.89 3.54
C TYR A 79 0.33 2.86 3.94
N VAL A 80 0.75 2.83 5.21
CA VAL A 80 1.84 3.67 5.70
C VAL A 80 3.15 3.33 4.99
N HIS A 81 3.43 2.05 4.73
CA HIS A 81 4.56 1.62 3.89
C HIS A 81 4.49 2.20 2.47
N TYR A 82 3.32 2.19 1.86
CA TYR A 82 3.12 2.79 0.54
C TYR A 82 3.42 4.29 0.52
N VAL A 83 2.95 5.03 1.53
CA VAL A 83 3.18 6.48 1.64
C VAL A 83 4.65 6.77 1.98
N SER A 84 5.24 5.99 2.88
CA SER A 84 6.64 6.21 3.31
C SER A 84 7.65 6.03 2.16
N ARG A 85 7.30 5.27 1.14
CA ARG A 85 8.10 5.15 -0.08
C ARG A 85 8.47 6.52 -0.67
N PHE A 86 7.52 7.47 -0.69
CA PHE A 86 7.77 8.81 -1.22
C PHE A 86 8.80 9.60 -0.40
N TRP A 87 8.95 9.30 0.89
CA TRP A 87 9.95 9.93 1.75
C TRP A 87 11.32 9.29 1.52
N PHE A 88 11.35 7.96 1.44
CA PHE A 88 12.59 7.21 1.22
C PHE A 88 13.16 7.41 -0.19
N GLU A 89 12.34 7.52 -1.23
CA GLU A 89 12.78 7.82 -2.60
C GLU A 89 13.52 9.16 -2.72
N LYS A 90 13.32 10.09 -1.79
CA LYS A 90 14.04 11.36 -1.72
C LYS A 90 15.37 11.28 -0.97
N MET A 91 15.64 10.17 -0.31
CA MET A 91 16.90 10.00 0.42
C MET A 91 18.07 9.90 -0.56
N PRO A 92 19.16 10.67 -0.35
CA PRO A 92 20.38 10.48 -1.10
C PRO A 92 20.88 9.05 -0.99
N GLY A 93 21.19 8.45 -2.13
CA GLY A 93 21.60 7.06 -2.19
C GLY A 93 20.49 6.03 -2.12
N PHE A 94 19.23 6.45 -2.26
CA PHE A 94 18.12 5.51 -2.44
C PHE A 94 18.38 4.61 -3.67
N VAL A 95 18.26 3.29 -3.48
CA VAL A 95 18.54 2.30 -4.52
C VAL A 95 17.24 1.68 -5.03
N TYR A 96 16.45 1.11 -4.12
CA TYR A 96 15.16 0.51 -4.45
C TYR A 96 14.27 0.31 -3.21
N SER A 97 13.00 0.04 -3.47
CA SER A 97 12.01 -0.40 -2.48
C SER A 97 11.50 -1.80 -2.84
N GLU A 98 11.08 -2.54 -1.81
CA GLU A 98 10.42 -3.83 -1.96
C GLU A 98 11.19 -4.89 -2.77
N ALA A 99 12.54 -4.92 -2.66
CA ALA A 99 13.36 -5.88 -3.38
C ALA A 99 13.33 -7.28 -2.75
N ASN A 100 13.21 -8.28 -3.60
CA ASN A 100 13.24 -9.67 -3.17
C ASN A 100 14.66 -10.13 -2.88
N LEU A 101 14.85 -10.80 -1.74
CA LEU A 101 16.08 -11.48 -1.35
C LEU A 101 15.88 -12.99 -1.33
N VAL A 102 16.89 -13.71 -1.78
CA VAL A 102 16.93 -15.18 -1.74
C VAL A 102 18.19 -15.62 -1.01
N GLY A 103 18.01 -16.30 0.12
CA GLY A 103 19.11 -16.68 1.00
C GLY A 103 20.07 -17.73 0.42
N SER A 104 19.71 -18.41 -0.66
CA SER A 104 20.54 -19.44 -1.31
C SER A 104 21.90 -18.91 -1.77
N TYR A 105 22.00 -17.65 -2.15
CA TYR A 105 23.27 -17.02 -2.57
C TYR A 105 24.31 -16.88 -1.45
N VAL A 106 23.88 -16.95 -0.19
CA VAL A 106 24.75 -16.82 0.99
C VAL A 106 24.72 -18.05 1.90
N GLY A 107 24.27 -19.19 1.37
CA GLY A 107 24.19 -20.44 2.11
C GLY A 107 22.93 -20.63 2.97
N LEU A 108 21.99 -19.69 2.97
CA LEU A 108 20.73 -19.76 3.69
C LEU A 108 19.62 -20.32 2.76
N ARG A 109 19.81 -21.55 2.28
CA ARG A 109 18.86 -22.20 1.36
C ARG A 109 17.46 -22.30 1.99
N GLY A 110 16.45 -22.13 1.15
CA GLY A 110 15.05 -22.26 1.57
C GLY A 110 14.51 -21.05 2.35
N ILE A 111 15.23 -19.94 2.41
CA ILE A 111 14.73 -18.68 2.97
C ILE A 111 14.61 -17.65 1.86
N SER A 112 13.50 -16.93 1.85
CA SER A 112 13.25 -15.77 1.00
C SER A 112 12.66 -14.61 1.79
N GLY A 113 12.79 -13.41 1.28
CA GLY A 113 12.22 -12.23 1.92
C GLY A 113 12.15 -11.05 0.96
N LYS A 114 11.52 -9.99 1.42
CA LYS A 114 11.37 -8.75 0.68
C LYS A 114 11.72 -7.61 1.61
N ILE A 115 12.79 -6.89 1.31
CA ILE A 115 13.21 -5.73 2.10
C ILE A 115 12.32 -4.53 1.77
N ASP A 116 12.11 -3.67 2.75
CA ASP A 116 11.31 -2.46 2.55
C ASP A 116 12.06 -1.46 1.68
N TYR A 117 13.29 -1.08 2.08
CA TYR A 117 14.11 -0.11 1.34
C TYR A 117 15.58 -0.46 1.39
N GLN A 118 16.33 -0.01 0.36
CA GLN A 118 17.78 0.05 0.38
C GLN A 118 18.27 1.47 0.10
N ILE A 119 19.16 1.97 0.96
CA ILE A 119 19.83 3.26 0.82
C ILE A 119 21.34 3.00 0.81
N ASN A 120 22.02 3.31 -0.29
CA ASN A 120 23.40 2.90 -0.52
C ASN A 120 23.56 1.39 -0.29
N ASN A 121 24.46 1.01 0.63
CA ASN A 121 24.71 -0.38 1.03
C ASN A 121 23.97 -0.78 2.32
N SER A 122 22.99 0.00 2.76
CA SER A 122 22.23 -0.22 4.00
C SER A 122 20.84 -0.72 3.70
N ILE A 123 20.41 -1.78 4.35
CA ILE A 123 19.02 -2.24 4.39
C ILE A 123 18.28 -1.39 5.41
N VAL A 124 17.07 -0.99 5.07
CA VAL A 124 16.15 -0.30 5.96
C VAL A 124 14.89 -1.15 6.11
N GLU A 125 14.56 -1.48 7.33
CA GLU A 125 13.30 -2.10 7.73
C GLU A 125 12.40 -1.03 8.34
N PHE A 126 11.20 -0.88 7.82
CA PHE A 126 10.25 0.15 8.24
C PHE A 126 9.04 -0.49 8.93
N LYS A 127 8.68 0.02 10.10
CA LYS A 127 7.60 -0.55 10.92
C LYS A 127 6.61 0.50 11.39
N THR A 128 5.33 0.17 11.27
CA THR A 128 4.23 0.95 11.85
C THR A 128 3.83 0.33 13.18
N LYS A 129 3.72 1.15 14.24
CA LYS A 129 3.33 0.73 15.59
C LYS A 129 2.12 1.54 16.06
N GLU A 130 1.37 0.99 17.02
CA GLU A 130 0.21 1.65 17.62
C GLU A 130 0.62 2.79 18.58
N ARG A 131 1.86 2.80 19.03
CA ARG A 131 2.43 3.81 19.91
C ARG A 131 3.82 4.22 19.49
N ASP A 132 4.29 5.31 20.00
CA ASP A 132 5.68 5.74 19.83
C ASP A 132 6.66 4.73 20.44
N VAL A 133 7.82 4.65 19.84
CA VAL A 133 8.94 3.84 20.34
C VAL A 133 9.88 4.74 21.12
N ASP A 134 10.02 4.49 22.43
CA ASP A 134 10.71 5.42 23.33
C ASP A 134 12.23 5.41 23.20
N GLY A 135 12.82 4.29 22.82
CA GLY A 135 14.29 4.20 22.70
C GLY A 135 14.77 2.78 22.42
N ILE A 136 16.07 2.58 22.58
CA ILE A 136 16.72 1.29 22.28
C ILE A 136 16.13 0.18 23.18
N GLU A 137 15.97 0.45 24.47
CA GLU A 137 15.42 -0.54 25.42
C GLU A 137 14.00 -0.95 25.01
N ASP A 138 13.19 -0.01 24.55
CA ASP A 138 11.85 -0.31 24.06
C ASP A 138 11.89 -1.19 22.81
N VAL A 139 12.83 -0.94 21.87
CA VAL A 139 13.05 -1.81 20.71
C VAL A 139 13.40 -3.22 21.16
N LEU A 140 14.30 -3.34 22.13
CA LEU A 140 14.79 -4.62 22.62
C LEU A 140 13.74 -5.39 23.40
N ASP A 141 12.91 -4.71 24.16
CA ASP A 141 11.91 -5.35 25.03
C ASP A 141 10.59 -5.65 24.33
N ASN A 142 10.09 -4.71 23.54
CA ASN A 142 8.75 -4.81 22.96
C ASN A 142 8.74 -5.12 21.45
N PHE A 143 9.82 -4.84 20.72
CA PHE A 143 9.89 -5.02 19.26
C PHE A 143 11.09 -5.85 18.79
N PRO A 144 11.59 -6.84 19.56
CA PRO A 144 12.77 -7.60 19.18
C PRO A 144 12.61 -8.38 17.85
N GLN A 145 11.36 -8.74 17.49
CA GLN A 145 11.07 -9.42 16.21
C GLN A 145 11.35 -8.53 14.99
N ASP A 146 11.18 -7.21 15.11
CA ASP A 146 11.44 -6.29 14.00
C ASP A 146 12.95 -6.16 13.76
N LEU A 147 13.73 -6.13 14.85
CA LEU A 147 15.18 -6.17 14.77
C LEU A 147 15.67 -7.49 14.17
N GLU A 148 15.10 -8.62 14.58
CA GLU A 148 15.46 -9.92 14.02
C GLU A 148 15.05 -10.03 12.53
N GLN A 149 14.00 -9.39 12.12
CA GLN A 149 13.60 -9.33 10.72
C GLN A 149 14.63 -8.56 9.91
N LEU A 150 15.06 -7.39 10.36
CA LEU A 150 16.18 -6.64 9.75
C LEU A 150 17.45 -7.49 9.66
N LEU A 151 17.86 -8.12 10.77
CA LEU A 151 19.05 -8.98 10.81
C LEU A 151 18.97 -10.17 9.85
N SER A 152 17.77 -10.72 9.67
CA SER A 152 17.54 -11.80 8.72
C SER A 152 17.74 -11.34 7.28
N TYR A 153 17.29 -10.15 6.92
CA TYR A 153 17.54 -9.57 5.59
C TYR A 153 19.03 -9.27 5.38
N VAL A 154 19.70 -8.71 6.39
CA VAL A 154 21.14 -8.47 6.35
C VAL A 154 21.90 -9.78 6.15
N ALA A 155 21.53 -10.82 6.87
CA ALA A 155 22.14 -12.15 6.75
C ALA A 155 21.97 -12.75 5.34
N MET A 156 20.86 -12.47 4.67
CA MET A 156 20.55 -12.96 3.31
C MET A 156 21.21 -12.15 2.20
N SER A 157 21.68 -10.96 2.49
CA SER A 157 22.31 -10.11 1.49
C SER A 157 23.78 -10.44 1.30
N SER A 158 24.26 -10.36 0.06
CA SER A 158 25.69 -10.59 -0.30
C SER A 158 26.49 -9.30 -0.45
N SER A 159 25.83 -8.15 -0.56
CA SER A 159 26.46 -6.88 -1.00
C SER A 159 26.10 -5.68 -0.12
N VAL A 160 25.78 -5.91 1.14
CA VAL A 160 25.46 -4.82 2.07
C VAL A 160 26.67 -4.43 2.94
N GLY A 161 26.68 -3.20 3.42
CA GLY A 161 27.61 -2.72 4.43
C GLY A 161 27.37 -3.37 5.79
N ASN A 162 27.97 -2.80 6.82
CA ASN A 162 27.76 -3.26 8.20
C ASN A 162 26.79 -2.38 9.00
N GLU A 163 26.30 -1.29 8.42
CA GLU A 163 25.32 -0.39 9.04
C GLU A 163 23.97 -0.49 8.31
N HIS A 164 22.91 -0.66 9.08
CA HIS A 164 21.54 -0.82 8.58
C HIS A 164 20.59 -0.01 9.46
N TYR A 165 19.33 0.11 9.07
CA TYR A 165 18.40 0.95 9.80
C TYR A 165 17.08 0.23 10.09
N LEU A 166 16.62 0.41 11.32
CA LEU A 166 15.27 0.06 11.75
C LEU A 166 14.52 1.37 11.99
N VAL A 167 13.46 1.62 11.24
CA VAL A 167 12.70 2.87 11.32
C VAL A 167 11.29 2.56 11.77
N PHE A 168 10.88 3.19 12.84
CA PHE A 168 9.52 3.08 13.37
C PHE A 168 8.71 4.33 13.08
N THR A 169 7.43 4.12 12.90
CA THR A 169 6.42 5.18 12.89
C THR A 169 5.26 4.78 13.78
N SER A 170 4.66 5.76 14.48
CA SER A 170 3.46 5.53 15.28
C SER A 170 2.18 5.79 14.47
N GLU A 171 1.10 5.15 14.90
CA GLU A 171 -0.17 5.09 14.19
C GLU A 171 -1.11 6.25 14.50
N SER A 172 -0.74 7.13 15.44
CA SER A 172 -1.68 8.05 16.06
C SER A 172 -2.43 8.97 15.08
N ASN A 173 -1.82 9.35 13.96
CA ASN A 173 -2.45 10.11 12.87
C ASN A 173 -1.41 10.33 11.77
N LEU A 174 -1.77 10.29 10.48
CA LEU A 174 -0.82 10.60 9.40
C LEU A 174 -0.19 12.00 9.51
N LYS A 175 -0.90 12.96 10.12
CA LYS A 175 -0.39 14.31 10.40
C LYS A 175 0.52 14.35 11.63
N GLN A 176 0.33 13.44 12.57
CA GLN A 176 1.07 13.35 13.85
C GLN A 176 2.04 12.16 13.89
N ILE A 177 2.28 11.50 12.76
CA ILE A 177 3.23 10.40 12.68
C ILE A 177 4.58 10.87 13.24
N THR A 178 5.03 10.24 14.31
CA THR A 178 6.39 10.35 14.77
C THR A 178 7.24 9.32 14.07
N LEU A 179 8.39 9.73 13.55
CA LEU A 179 9.37 8.83 12.98
C LEU A 179 10.54 8.72 13.94
N LYS A 180 11.03 7.50 14.18
CA LYS A 180 12.22 7.25 14.97
C LYS A 180 13.09 6.21 14.27
N ALA A 181 14.34 6.55 14.04
CA ALA A 181 15.30 5.72 13.34
C ALA A 181 16.39 5.21 14.29
N PHE A 182 16.70 3.93 14.15
CA PHE A 182 17.78 3.27 14.87
C PHE A 182 18.78 2.73 13.86
N LYS A 183 20.05 3.06 14.06
CA LYS A 183 21.17 2.47 13.33
C LYS A 183 21.53 1.14 13.98
N VAL A 184 21.59 0.10 13.19
CA VAL A 184 22.00 -1.25 13.59
C VAL A 184 23.29 -1.59 12.88
N LYS A 185 24.38 -1.71 13.62
CA LYS A 185 25.68 -2.11 13.10
C LYS A 185 25.89 -3.59 13.37
N VAL A 186 26.16 -4.35 12.32
CA VAL A 186 26.44 -5.79 12.41
C VAL A 186 27.94 -6.01 12.45
N ASN A 187 28.43 -6.44 13.62
CA ASN A 187 29.89 -6.65 13.86
C ASN A 187 30.32 -8.07 13.49
N ASP A 188 29.42 -9.05 13.53
CA ASP A 188 29.69 -10.45 13.20
C ASP A 188 28.58 -11.08 12.35
N LEU A 189 28.62 -10.80 11.06
CA LEU A 189 27.65 -11.31 10.09
C LEU A 189 27.63 -12.85 9.98
N PRO A 190 28.78 -13.57 10.00
CA PRO A 190 28.81 -15.03 10.00
C PRO A 190 27.99 -15.65 11.16
N SER A 191 28.14 -15.10 12.37
CA SER A 191 27.38 -15.57 13.55
C SER A 191 25.87 -15.27 13.42
N VAL A 192 25.49 -14.12 12.89
CA VAL A 192 24.08 -13.81 12.59
C VAL A 192 23.50 -14.81 11.56
N ARG A 193 24.25 -15.09 10.49
CA ARG A 193 23.85 -16.12 9.50
C ARG A 193 23.66 -17.49 10.13
N LYS A 194 24.55 -17.90 11.02
CA LYS A 194 24.44 -19.16 11.75
C LYS A 194 23.18 -19.21 12.61
N LEU A 195 22.86 -18.13 13.31
CA LEU A 195 21.62 -18.03 14.10
C LEU A 195 20.37 -18.20 13.24
N ILE A 196 20.27 -17.48 12.13
CA ILE A 196 19.14 -17.55 11.21
C ILE A 196 19.00 -18.96 10.61
N ASN A 197 20.11 -19.58 10.23
CA ASN A 197 20.09 -20.96 9.71
C ASN A 197 19.65 -21.97 10.76
N ASN A 198 20.10 -21.83 12.00
CA ASN A 198 19.69 -22.71 13.10
C ASN A 198 18.17 -22.62 13.33
N ARG A 199 17.60 -21.42 13.31
CA ARG A 199 16.15 -21.23 13.42
C ARG A 199 15.38 -21.88 12.27
N ARG A 200 15.89 -21.75 11.03
CA ARG A 200 15.31 -22.43 9.87
C ARG A 200 15.29 -23.96 10.09
N ILE A 201 16.42 -24.52 10.49
CA ILE A 201 16.56 -25.97 10.76
C ILE A 201 15.60 -26.40 11.86
N SER A 202 15.51 -25.64 12.96
CA SER A 202 14.55 -25.94 14.04
C SER A 202 13.11 -25.93 13.56
N LEU A 203 12.72 -24.98 12.72
CA LEU A 203 11.37 -24.91 12.15
C LEU A 203 11.11 -26.08 11.20
N GLU A 204 12.04 -26.43 10.32
CA GLU A 204 11.93 -27.60 9.43
C GLU A 204 11.76 -28.89 10.24
N THR A 205 12.56 -29.06 11.29
CA THR A 205 12.49 -30.23 12.17
C THR A 205 11.16 -30.30 12.88
N ALA A 206 10.71 -29.19 13.47
CA ALA A 206 9.41 -29.13 14.15
C ALA A 206 8.24 -29.46 13.23
N LEU A 207 8.27 -28.95 11.99
CA LEU A 207 7.24 -29.27 10.99
C LEU A 207 7.25 -30.74 10.57
N LYS A 208 8.44 -31.32 10.37
CA LYS A 208 8.61 -32.70 9.99
C LYS A 208 8.17 -33.68 11.12
N GLU A 209 8.56 -33.37 12.35
CA GLU A 209 8.25 -34.19 13.52
C GLU A 209 6.89 -33.89 14.13
N LYS A 210 6.24 -32.80 13.69
CA LYS A 210 4.98 -32.30 14.25
C LYS A 210 5.09 -31.96 15.74
N LYS A 211 6.23 -31.38 16.15
CA LYS A 211 6.53 -31.05 17.54
C LYS A 211 6.85 -29.54 17.67
N PRO A 212 5.84 -28.68 17.93
CA PRO A 212 6.07 -27.23 18.09
C PRO A 212 6.81 -26.86 19.38
N GLU A 213 6.90 -27.77 20.35
CA GLU A 213 7.53 -27.58 21.66
C GLU A 213 9.03 -27.31 21.57
N THR A 214 9.64 -27.72 20.45
CA THR A 214 11.07 -27.50 20.17
C THR A 214 11.37 -26.11 19.63
N LEU A 215 10.33 -25.34 19.29
CA LEU A 215 10.48 -24.00 18.73
C LEU A 215 10.69 -22.94 19.81
N PRO A 216 11.36 -21.83 19.49
CA PRO A 216 11.47 -20.70 20.38
C PRO A 216 10.09 -20.17 20.79
N ARG A 217 9.97 -19.67 22.00
CA ARG A 217 8.72 -19.10 22.52
C ARG A 217 8.16 -18.06 21.54
N CYS A 218 6.86 -18.13 21.30
CA CYS A 218 6.16 -17.21 20.43
C CYS A 218 6.16 -15.79 21.02
N ARG A 219 6.52 -14.81 20.23
CA ARG A 219 6.52 -13.39 20.62
C ARG A 219 5.17 -12.72 20.41
N TYR A 220 4.28 -13.32 19.63
CA TYR A 220 2.87 -12.96 19.54
C TYR A 220 2.06 -13.47 20.74
N PHE A 221 2.73 -13.73 21.87
CA PHE A 221 2.12 -14.21 23.09
C PHE A 221 1.03 -13.28 23.63
N VAL A 222 0.92 -12.10 23.10
CA VAL A 222 -0.01 -11.06 23.56
C VAL A 222 -1.32 -11.15 22.77
N GLU A 223 -2.36 -10.68 23.38
CA GLU A 223 -3.72 -10.50 22.90
C GLU A 223 -3.81 -10.31 21.37
N GLY A 224 -4.54 -11.22 20.68
CA GLY A 224 -4.82 -11.10 19.27
C GLY A 224 -4.22 -12.18 18.34
N CYS A 225 -3.39 -13.12 18.84
CA CYS A 225 -2.97 -14.25 18.00
C CYS A 225 -4.17 -15.13 17.66
N LYS A 226 -4.47 -15.27 16.38
CA LYS A 226 -5.61 -16.08 15.89
C LYS A 226 -5.57 -17.53 16.35
N PHE A 227 -4.40 -18.13 16.53
CA PHE A 227 -4.26 -19.51 16.99
C PHE A 227 -4.45 -19.63 18.49
N HIS A 228 -4.07 -18.62 19.27
CA HIS A 228 -4.33 -18.56 20.70
C HIS A 228 -5.83 -18.33 20.96
N THR A 229 -6.44 -17.38 20.28
CA THR A 229 -7.88 -17.10 20.36
C THR A 229 -8.72 -18.33 19.97
N ALA A 230 -8.29 -19.10 18.97
CA ALA A 230 -8.93 -20.33 18.57
C ALA A 230 -8.60 -21.55 19.49
N LYS A 231 -7.83 -21.34 20.56
CA LYS A 231 -7.39 -22.39 21.50
C LYS A 231 -6.62 -23.55 20.84
N ILE A 232 -5.98 -23.31 19.70
CA ILE A 232 -5.16 -24.29 18.99
C ILE A 232 -3.73 -24.28 19.52
N CYS A 233 -3.21 -23.08 19.81
CA CYS A 233 -1.89 -22.86 20.36
C CYS A 233 -2.00 -22.49 21.84
N ASN A 234 -1.36 -23.28 22.70
CA ASN A 234 -1.06 -22.86 24.05
C ASN A 234 0.42 -22.48 24.11
N CYS A 235 0.71 -21.18 23.99
CA CYS A 235 2.08 -20.67 23.97
C CYS A 235 2.87 -20.88 25.28
N GLU A 236 2.22 -21.35 26.36
CA GLU A 236 2.84 -21.56 27.68
C GLU A 236 3.81 -22.72 27.71
N TYR A 237 3.64 -23.72 26.82
CA TYR A 237 4.56 -24.88 26.81
C TYR A 237 5.77 -24.66 25.88
N LEU A 238 5.78 -23.62 25.08
CA LEU A 238 6.86 -23.44 24.15
C LEU A 238 8.06 -22.90 24.92
N THR A 239 8.98 -23.80 25.20
CA THR A 239 10.26 -23.46 25.81
C THR A 239 11.16 -22.86 24.75
N GLY A 240 11.48 -21.63 24.86
CA GLY A 240 12.45 -21.00 23.97
C GLY A 240 13.28 -20.01 24.75
N GLU A 241 14.47 -19.78 24.26
CA GLU A 241 15.33 -18.77 24.81
C GLU A 241 14.64 -17.40 24.72
N ASN A 242 14.38 -16.81 25.87
CA ASN A 242 14.17 -15.36 25.97
C ASN A 242 15.48 -14.60 25.70
N ALA A 243 16.58 -15.35 25.52
CA ALA A 243 17.88 -14.79 25.21
C ALA A 243 17.83 -14.14 23.82
N ARG A 244 18.39 -12.95 23.73
CA ARG A 244 18.60 -12.20 22.50
C ARG A 244 20.02 -12.48 22.01
N PRO A 245 20.31 -13.68 21.48
CA PRO A 245 21.67 -14.15 21.22
C PRO A 245 22.40 -13.31 20.17
N TYR A 246 21.64 -12.53 19.38
CA TYR A 246 22.19 -11.63 18.37
C TYR A 246 22.79 -10.35 18.96
N LEU A 247 22.42 -9.93 20.19
CA LEU A 247 22.93 -8.68 20.77
C LEU A 247 24.44 -8.61 20.88
N LYS A 248 25.10 -9.71 21.11
CA LYS A 248 26.58 -9.76 21.15
C LYS A 248 27.24 -9.58 19.79
N TYR A 249 26.50 -9.61 18.70
CA TYR A 249 26.98 -9.48 17.33
C TYR A 249 26.63 -8.14 16.69
N ILE A 250 25.89 -7.30 17.40
CA ILE A 250 25.39 -6.03 16.88
C ILE A 250 25.58 -4.89 17.89
N GLU A 251 25.52 -3.68 17.37
CA GLU A 251 25.42 -2.45 18.13
C GLU A 251 24.19 -1.68 17.62
N ILE A 252 23.40 -1.12 18.53
CA ILE A 252 22.21 -0.36 18.20
C ILE A 252 22.37 1.04 18.75
N LEU A 253 22.12 2.06 17.93
CA LEU A 253 22.21 3.47 18.29
C LEU A 253 20.96 4.20 17.74
N GLU A 254 20.43 5.16 18.48
CA GLU A 254 19.45 6.09 17.93
C GLU A 254 20.12 6.97 16.85
N ASP A 255 19.47 7.11 15.69
CA ASP A 255 19.94 7.99 14.63
C ASP A 255 19.01 9.21 14.49
N SER A 256 19.28 10.22 15.31
CA SER A 256 18.55 11.49 15.28
C SER A 256 18.73 12.23 13.95
N ALA A 257 19.86 12.07 13.27
CA ALA A 257 20.11 12.72 11.98
C ALA A 257 19.20 12.14 10.89
N LEU A 258 19.11 10.80 10.81
CA LEU A 258 18.19 10.13 9.89
C LEU A 258 16.74 10.41 10.26
N THR A 259 16.39 10.37 11.54
CA THR A 259 15.06 10.70 12.07
C THR A 259 14.62 12.09 11.60
N ASN A 260 15.45 13.11 11.82
CA ASN A 260 15.15 14.48 11.41
C ASN A 260 15.01 14.63 9.90
N LYS A 261 15.87 13.95 9.14
CA LYS A 261 15.83 13.98 7.68
C LYS A 261 14.55 13.37 7.12
N LEU A 262 14.13 12.21 7.63
CA LEU A 262 12.86 11.58 7.23
C LEU A 262 11.65 12.43 7.64
N ASN A 263 11.67 13.03 8.84
CA ASN A 263 10.61 13.94 9.27
C ASN A 263 10.53 15.19 8.37
N ASN A 264 11.65 15.72 7.90
CA ASN A 264 11.67 16.85 6.97
C ASN A 264 11.06 16.46 5.61
N PHE A 265 11.44 15.30 5.05
CA PHE A 265 10.85 14.83 3.79
C PHE A 265 9.36 14.54 3.93
N ARG A 266 8.94 13.97 5.06
CA ARG A 266 7.53 13.77 5.36
C ARG A 266 6.78 15.11 5.43
N SER A 267 7.32 16.07 6.19
CA SER A 267 6.71 17.39 6.32
C SER A 267 6.63 18.12 4.98
N GLU A 268 7.66 17.99 4.15
CA GLU A 268 7.64 18.53 2.79
C GLU A 268 6.58 17.83 1.92
N TYR A 269 6.43 16.50 2.05
CA TYR A 269 5.40 15.76 1.34
C TYR A 269 3.99 16.21 1.76
N LEU A 270 3.74 16.35 3.07
CA LEU A 270 2.47 16.82 3.61
C LEU A 270 2.19 18.27 3.17
N ARG A 271 3.19 19.17 3.30
CA ARG A 271 3.07 20.57 2.86
C ARG A 271 2.75 20.64 1.36
N ARG A 272 3.43 19.89 0.52
CA ARG A 272 3.13 19.83 -0.92
C ARG A 272 1.74 19.29 -1.21
N SER A 273 1.23 18.41 -0.35
CA SER A 273 -0.15 17.93 -0.46
C SER A 273 -1.18 18.98 -0.01
N GLU A 274 -0.79 19.91 0.85
CA GLU A 274 -1.61 21.01 1.38
C GLU A 274 -1.47 22.32 0.55
N GLU A 275 -0.26 22.68 0.14
CA GLU A 275 0.06 23.86 -0.68
C GLU A 275 -0.08 23.59 -2.18
N ARG A 276 -1.09 22.86 -2.59
CA ARG A 276 -1.23 22.46 -3.99
C ARG A 276 -1.47 23.64 -4.91
N ASP A 277 -0.44 24.13 -5.56
CA ASP A 277 -0.55 24.82 -6.86
C ASP A 277 -0.99 23.85 -7.98
N LEU A 278 -0.94 22.56 -7.72
CA LEU A 278 -1.27 21.48 -8.64
C LEU A 278 -2.66 20.94 -8.31
N ILE A 279 -3.57 21.10 -9.24
CA ILE A 279 -4.92 20.56 -9.16
C ILE A 279 -4.89 19.12 -9.64
N GLY A 280 -5.16 18.16 -8.74
CA GLY A 280 -5.21 16.74 -9.03
C GLY A 280 -6.55 16.27 -9.62
N ILE A 281 -6.64 14.99 -9.96
CA ILE A 281 -7.86 14.38 -10.52
C ILE A 281 -9.05 14.56 -9.59
N TRP A 282 -8.87 14.33 -8.30
CA TRP A 282 -9.94 14.45 -7.32
C TRP A 282 -10.44 15.87 -7.12
N ASP A 283 -9.57 16.85 -7.32
CA ASP A 283 -9.92 18.26 -7.26
C ASP A 283 -10.83 18.65 -8.44
N ILE A 284 -10.58 18.09 -9.61
CA ILE A 284 -11.45 18.25 -10.78
C ILE A 284 -12.81 17.56 -10.57
N ILE A 285 -12.81 16.39 -9.92
CA ILE A 285 -14.03 15.62 -9.64
C ILE A 285 -14.89 16.31 -8.57
N PHE A 286 -14.26 16.87 -7.54
CA PHE A 286 -14.92 17.49 -6.39
C PHE A 286 -14.45 18.93 -6.14
N PRO A 287 -14.68 19.86 -7.05
CA PRO A 287 -14.10 21.20 -6.96
C PRO A 287 -14.54 21.98 -5.72
N MET A 288 -15.76 21.78 -5.24
CA MET A 288 -16.27 22.42 -4.02
C MET A 288 -15.54 21.86 -2.77
N LYS A 289 -15.33 20.56 -2.69
CA LYS A 289 -14.57 19.94 -1.60
C LYS A 289 -13.12 20.41 -1.60
N THR A 290 -12.53 20.58 -2.79
CA THR A 290 -11.18 21.12 -2.97
C THR A 290 -11.06 22.54 -2.44
N TYR A 291 -12.06 23.41 -2.72
CA TYR A 291 -12.11 24.75 -2.19
C TYR A 291 -12.09 24.76 -0.65
N HIS A 292 -13.00 24.01 -0.02
CA HIS A 292 -13.06 23.96 1.43
C HIS A 292 -11.78 23.37 2.06
N ARG A 293 -11.18 22.35 1.44
CA ARG A 293 -9.90 21.80 1.90
C ARG A 293 -8.75 22.82 1.83
N HIS A 294 -8.82 23.77 0.91
CA HIS A 294 -7.81 24.81 0.79
C HIS A 294 -7.94 25.89 1.87
N PHE A 295 -9.17 26.25 2.26
CA PHE A 295 -9.43 27.34 3.21
C PHE A 295 -9.79 26.90 4.62
N GLU A 296 -10.30 25.68 4.78
CA GLU A 296 -10.78 25.16 6.04
C GLU A 296 -9.97 23.91 6.42
N TYR A 297 -9.46 23.91 7.64
CA TYR A 297 -8.96 22.66 8.21
C TYR A 297 -10.16 21.77 8.53
N ALA A 298 -10.12 20.49 8.14
CA ALA A 298 -11.12 19.53 8.53
C ALA A 298 -11.19 19.47 10.07
N LEU A 299 -12.33 19.88 10.64
CA LEU A 299 -12.50 19.98 12.10
C LEU A 299 -12.72 18.63 12.78
N ASP A 300 -13.02 17.56 12.02
CA ASP A 300 -13.27 16.23 12.58
C ASP A 300 -12.26 15.22 12.07
N GLU A 301 -11.26 14.94 12.89
CA GLU A 301 -10.22 13.94 12.62
C GLU A 301 -10.70 12.49 12.72
N ASP A 302 -11.89 12.23 13.30
CA ASP A 302 -12.39 10.89 13.61
C ASP A 302 -13.32 10.29 12.55
N TYR A 303 -13.69 11.03 11.50
CA TYR A 303 -14.71 10.59 10.57
C TYR A 303 -14.14 9.83 9.36
N GLU A 304 -14.43 8.52 9.29
CA GLU A 304 -14.24 7.62 8.12
C GLU A 304 -12.81 7.32 7.61
N GLN A 305 -11.75 7.69 8.30
CA GLN A 305 -10.41 7.25 7.92
C GLN A 305 -10.32 5.72 7.85
N ASP A 306 -10.92 5.00 8.78
CA ASP A 306 -10.86 3.53 8.90
C ASP A 306 -11.33 2.78 7.63
N LYS A 307 -12.40 3.23 6.98
CA LYS A 307 -12.92 2.55 5.77
C LYS A 307 -12.13 2.86 4.50
N SER A 308 -11.53 4.03 4.44
CA SER A 308 -10.69 4.44 3.31
C SER A 308 -9.43 3.58 3.23
N TYR A 309 -8.75 3.33 4.35
CA TYR A 309 -7.51 2.55 4.40
C TYR A 309 -7.69 1.10 3.98
N ILE A 310 -8.78 0.46 4.40
CA ILE A 310 -9.08 -0.91 3.99
C ILE A 310 -9.22 -0.99 2.47
N LYS A 311 -9.94 -0.04 1.87
CA LYS A 311 -10.13 0.01 0.42
C LYS A 311 -8.83 0.31 -0.32
N ASP A 312 -7.99 1.16 0.22
CA ASP A 312 -6.70 1.50 -0.40
C ASP A 312 -5.71 0.32 -0.31
N ALA A 313 -5.67 -0.39 0.79
CA ALA A 313 -4.89 -1.63 0.90
C ALA A 313 -5.38 -2.72 -0.08
N MET A 314 -6.69 -2.86 -0.27
CA MET A 314 -7.26 -3.74 -1.27
C MET A 314 -6.88 -3.33 -2.70
N LYS A 315 -6.83 -2.02 -3.02
CA LYS A 315 -6.35 -1.52 -4.31
C LYS A 315 -4.89 -1.89 -4.54
N VAL A 316 -4.04 -1.77 -3.53
CA VAL A 316 -2.62 -2.19 -3.59
C VAL A 316 -2.52 -3.68 -3.87
N THR A 317 -3.30 -4.51 -3.19
CA THR A 317 -3.36 -5.96 -3.42
C THR A 317 -3.74 -6.28 -4.87
N ILE A 318 -4.78 -5.63 -5.40
CA ILE A 318 -5.20 -5.82 -6.78
C ILE A 318 -4.14 -5.33 -7.77
N SER A 319 -3.50 -4.20 -7.51
CA SER A 319 -2.41 -3.70 -8.36
C SER A 319 -1.21 -4.66 -8.38
N SER A 320 -0.86 -5.25 -7.23
CA SER A 320 0.16 -6.30 -7.15
C SER A 320 -0.24 -7.55 -7.94
N ALA A 321 -1.51 -7.95 -7.86
CA ALA A 321 -2.03 -9.08 -8.64
C ALA A 321 -2.04 -8.80 -10.16
N VAL A 322 -2.30 -7.55 -10.58
CA VAL A 322 -2.18 -7.13 -12.00
C VAL A 322 -0.74 -7.28 -12.51
N ILE A 323 0.24 -6.92 -11.68
CA ILE A 323 1.66 -7.09 -12.03
C ILE A 323 2.00 -8.59 -12.14
N LYS A 324 1.64 -9.39 -11.14
CA LYS A 324 1.91 -10.84 -11.10
C LYS A 324 1.24 -11.60 -12.24
N SER A 325 0.06 -11.17 -12.66
CA SER A 325 -0.65 -11.77 -13.80
C SER A 325 -0.05 -11.44 -15.18
N GLY A 326 1.02 -10.64 -15.23
CA GLY A 326 1.71 -10.27 -16.45
C GLY A 326 1.09 -9.11 -17.23
N PHE A 327 0.01 -8.51 -16.73
CA PHE A 327 -0.61 -7.33 -17.36
C PHE A 327 0.02 -6.01 -16.90
N GLY A 328 0.54 -5.94 -15.68
CA GLY A 328 1.09 -4.71 -15.11
C GLY A 328 2.42 -4.29 -15.74
N ILE A 329 2.59 -2.99 -15.94
CA ILE A 329 3.83 -2.39 -16.42
C ILE A 329 4.64 -1.89 -15.22
N THR A 330 5.92 -2.20 -15.21
CA THR A 330 6.83 -1.87 -14.11
C THR A 330 8.19 -1.37 -14.62
N GLY A 331 9.04 -0.90 -13.71
CA GLY A 331 10.41 -0.49 -14.01
C GLY A 331 10.48 0.71 -14.95
N ARG A 332 11.53 0.75 -15.78
CA ARG A 332 11.85 1.90 -16.64
C ARG A 332 10.72 2.27 -17.61
N GLU A 333 9.99 1.27 -18.10
CA GLU A 333 8.86 1.53 -19.00
C GLU A 333 7.75 2.31 -18.27
N LEU A 334 7.44 1.95 -17.03
CA LEU A 334 6.45 2.67 -16.22
C LEU A 334 6.87 4.13 -15.99
N GLU A 335 8.16 4.37 -15.73
CA GLU A 335 8.70 5.72 -15.55
C GLU A 335 8.54 6.55 -16.81
N THR A 336 8.91 5.99 -17.95
CA THR A 336 8.75 6.67 -19.26
C THR A 336 7.29 7.02 -19.55
N LEU A 337 6.35 6.12 -19.25
CA LEU A 337 4.94 6.40 -19.42
C LEU A 337 4.42 7.50 -18.48
N ARG A 338 4.97 7.59 -17.27
CA ARG A 338 4.63 8.63 -16.30
C ARG A 338 5.14 10.02 -16.69
N GLU A 339 6.22 10.12 -17.44
CA GLU A 339 6.79 11.39 -17.93
C GLU A 339 5.98 12.02 -19.06
N GLN A 340 5.09 11.27 -19.71
CA GLN A 340 4.34 11.70 -20.89
C GLN A 340 2.99 12.37 -20.58
N HIS A 341 2.84 12.99 -19.41
CA HIS A 341 1.58 13.63 -19.02
C HIS A 341 1.36 14.97 -19.70
N LEU A 342 0.12 15.19 -20.15
CA LEU A 342 -0.32 16.45 -20.74
C LEU A 342 -0.82 17.47 -19.71
N LEU A 343 -1.32 16.99 -18.58
CA LEU A 343 -1.83 17.79 -17.48
C LEU A 343 -0.94 17.58 -16.26
N SER A 344 -0.67 18.65 -15.54
CA SER A 344 0.17 18.62 -14.33
C SER A 344 -0.60 18.01 -13.15
N PHE A 345 -1.06 16.76 -13.26
CA PHE A 345 -1.57 16.02 -12.13
C PHE A 345 -0.41 15.34 -11.40
N GLU A 346 -0.33 15.48 -10.08
CA GLU A 346 0.67 14.81 -9.26
C GLU A 346 0.43 13.30 -9.11
N ASP A 347 -0.71 12.80 -9.57
CA ASP A 347 -1.07 11.40 -9.40
C ASP A 347 -0.13 10.49 -10.21
N LYS A 348 0.62 9.64 -9.50
CA LYS A 348 1.47 8.62 -10.12
C LYS A 348 0.60 7.50 -10.66
N TYR A 349 0.31 7.55 -11.94
CA TYR A 349 -0.52 6.53 -12.57
C TYR A 349 0.16 5.16 -12.61
N THR A 350 -0.68 4.13 -12.55
CA THR A 350 -0.31 2.76 -12.86
C THR A 350 -0.79 2.40 -14.27
N PHE A 351 0.00 1.62 -14.98
CA PHE A 351 -0.29 1.23 -16.34
C PHE A 351 -0.34 -0.30 -16.47
N MET A 352 -1.16 -0.76 -17.42
CA MET A 352 -1.24 -2.17 -17.80
C MET A 352 -1.27 -2.31 -19.32
N ARG A 353 -0.86 -3.49 -19.81
CA ARG A 353 -0.96 -3.85 -21.23
C ARG A 353 -2.25 -4.59 -21.47
N ILE A 354 -3.04 -4.09 -22.41
CA ILE A 354 -4.26 -4.77 -22.84
C ILE A 354 -4.35 -4.82 -24.37
N ASN A 355 -4.96 -5.88 -24.86
CA ASN A 355 -5.37 -5.94 -26.25
C ASN A 355 -6.80 -5.40 -26.38
N VAL A 356 -6.95 -4.35 -27.14
CA VAL A 356 -8.26 -3.76 -27.48
C VAL A 356 -8.40 -3.78 -29.00
N PRO A 357 -9.03 -4.80 -29.57
CA PRO A 357 -9.09 -5.02 -31.01
C PRO A 357 -9.63 -3.83 -31.80
N SER A 358 -10.50 -3.03 -31.21
CA SER A 358 -11.02 -1.78 -31.81
C SER A 358 -9.98 -0.66 -31.92
N ILE A 359 -8.83 -0.77 -31.25
CA ILE A 359 -7.77 0.26 -31.21
C ILE A 359 -6.50 -0.23 -31.90
N SER A 360 -6.05 -1.44 -31.57
CA SER A 360 -4.78 -2.01 -32.04
C SER A 360 -4.85 -3.53 -32.08
N LYS A 361 -4.09 -4.13 -33.01
CA LYS A 361 -3.88 -5.58 -33.06
C LYS A 361 -2.92 -6.07 -31.98
N GLU A 362 -2.05 -5.19 -31.47
CA GLU A 362 -1.10 -5.47 -30.42
C GLU A 362 -1.59 -4.93 -29.07
N ALA A 363 -1.08 -5.50 -27.98
CA ALA A 363 -1.35 -5.01 -26.65
C ALA A 363 -0.71 -3.63 -26.44
N ILE A 364 -1.50 -2.67 -26.00
CA ILE A 364 -1.07 -1.28 -25.77
C ILE A 364 -1.01 -0.94 -24.28
N PRO A 365 -0.08 -0.07 -23.86
CA PRO A 365 -0.07 0.46 -22.51
C PRO A 365 -1.25 1.42 -22.32
N VAL A 366 -2.01 1.20 -21.25
CA VAL A 366 -3.12 2.08 -20.86
C VAL A 366 -3.11 2.30 -19.35
N PRO A 367 -3.48 3.49 -18.86
CA PRO A 367 -3.62 3.71 -17.43
C PRO A 367 -4.79 2.90 -16.88
N TYR A 368 -4.66 2.43 -15.65
CA TYR A 368 -5.76 1.74 -14.98
C TYR A 368 -5.98 2.26 -13.56
N THR A 369 -7.19 2.09 -13.07
CA THR A 369 -7.55 2.37 -11.69
C THR A 369 -8.35 1.22 -11.11
N VAL A 370 -8.26 1.06 -9.78
CA VAL A 370 -8.97 0.02 -9.04
C VAL A 370 -10.02 0.68 -8.14
N LYS A 371 -11.23 0.14 -8.17
CA LYS A 371 -12.30 0.47 -7.22
C LYS A 371 -12.68 -0.77 -6.42
N VAL A 372 -12.91 -0.58 -5.14
CA VAL A 372 -13.40 -1.63 -4.25
C VAL A 372 -14.86 -1.35 -3.95
N SER A 373 -15.73 -2.32 -4.15
CA SER A 373 -17.16 -2.21 -3.89
C SER A 373 -17.68 -3.41 -3.10
N ASP A 374 -18.44 -3.13 -2.07
CA ASP A 374 -19.09 -4.15 -1.25
C ASP A 374 -20.36 -4.72 -1.90
N TYR A 375 -20.88 -4.06 -2.95
CA TYR A 375 -22.16 -4.37 -3.55
C TYR A 375 -22.05 -4.74 -5.03
N MET A 376 -22.08 -6.02 -5.32
CA MET A 376 -22.10 -6.53 -6.70
C MET A 376 -23.39 -6.16 -7.45
N ARG A 377 -24.51 -6.01 -6.74
CA ARG A 377 -25.83 -5.69 -7.34
C ARG A 377 -25.87 -4.35 -8.08
N VAL A 378 -25.03 -3.38 -7.68
CA VAL A 378 -24.94 -2.06 -8.34
C VAL A 378 -24.44 -2.16 -9.79
N PHE A 379 -23.80 -3.27 -10.14
CA PHE A 379 -23.17 -3.49 -11.44
C PHE A 379 -23.92 -4.49 -12.32
N SER A 380 -24.95 -5.16 -11.81
CA SER A 380 -25.71 -6.17 -12.56
C SER A 380 -26.45 -5.58 -13.77
N ASP A 381 -26.81 -4.29 -13.70
CA ASP A 381 -27.59 -3.60 -14.73
C ASP A 381 -26.73 -2.88 -15.79
N GLN A 382 -25.46 -3.24 -15.92
CA GLN A 382 -24.49 -2.65 -16.86
C GLN A 382 -24.26 -1.13 -16.70
N LYS A 383 -24.79 -0.51 -15.65
CA LYS A 383 -24.61 0.92 -15.38
C LYS A 383 -23.62 1.14 -14.24
N LEU A 384 -22.38 1.43 -14.61
CA LEU A 384 -21.39 1.88 -13.64
C LEU A 384 -21.80 3.22 -13.02
N PRO A 385 -21.67 3.39 -11.68
CA PRO A 385 -21.80 4.71 -11.07
C PRO A 385 -20.82 5.70 -11.71
N LYS A 386 -21.32 6.89 -12.05
CA LYS A 386 -20.54 7.92 -12.76
C LYS A 386 -19.18 8.20 -12.11
N ILE A 387 -19.13 8.19 -10.79
CA ILE A 387 -17.89 8.42 -10.03
C ILE A 387 -16.79 7.38 -10.30
N TYR A 388 -17.18 6.12 -10.56
CA TYR A 388 -16.16 5.08 -10.76
C TYR A 388 -15.36 5.30 -12.04
N TYR A 389 -16.02 5.74 -13.11
CA TYR A 389 -15.29 5.97 -14.36
C TYR A 389 -14.75 7.39 -14.51
N ALA A 390 -15.17 8.35 -13.69
CA ALA A 390 -14.66 9.72 -13.76
C ALA A 390 -13.13 9.76 -13.62
N GLN A 391 -12.57 9.05 -12.64
CA GLN A 391 -11.13 8.94 -12.47
C GLN A 391 -10.47 8.28 -13.70
N ALA A 392 -11.01 7.18 -14.18
CA ALA A 392 -10.49 6.46 -15.35
C ALA A 392 -10.49 7.35 -16.60
N VAL A 393 -11.55 8.12 -16.82
CA VAL A 393 -11.66 9.10 -17.92
C VAL A 393 -10.57 10.15 -17.83
N LEU A 394 -10.39 10.74 -16.65
CA LEU A 394 -9.39 11.80 -16.44
C LEU A 394 -7.97 11.25 -16.62
N MET A 395 -7.68 10.06 -16.13
CA MET A 395 -6.40 9.39 -16.33
C MET A 395 -6.09 9.16 -17.82
N ALA A 396 -7.07 8.71 -18.60
CA ALA A 396 -6.88 8.51 -20.04
C ALA A 396 -6.61 9.82 -20.79
N VAL A 397 -7.28 10.91 -20.39
CA VAL A 397 -7.07 12.22 -21.02
C VAL A 397 -5.71 12.80 -20.64
N ASP A 398 -5.34 12.71 -19.38
CA ASP A 398 -4.07 13.23 -18.87
C ASP A 398 -2.86 12.50 -19.44
N SER A 399 -2.90 11.16 -19.45
CA SER A 399 -1.84 10.33 -20.06
C SER A 399 -1.88 10.28 -21.59
N ASN A 400 -2.73 11.08 -22.24
CA ASN A 400 -2.98 11.03 -23.68
C ASN A 400 -3.32 9.65 -24.23
N SER A 401 -3.76 8.72 -23.39
CA SER A 401 -4.13 7.37 -23.79
C SER A 401 -5.48 7.35 -24.51
N ARG A 402 -5.65 6.41 -25.44
CA ARG A 402 -6.94 6.27 -26.18
C ARG A 402 -8.06 5.77 -25.27
N CYS A 403 -7.72 5.01 -24.26
CA CYS A 403 -8.64 4.49 -23.27
C CYS A 403 -7.92 4.30 -21.92
N SER A 404 -8.67 3.94 -20.91
CA SER A 404 -8.18 3.49 -19.61
C SER A 404 -8.93 2.24 -19.17
N VAL A 405 -8.41 1.54 -18.16
CA VAL A 405 -9.07 0.39 -17.56
C VAL A 405 -9.57 0.74 -16.17
N LEU A 406 -10.80 0.36 -15.88
CA LEU A 406 -11.37 0.37 -14.55
C LEU A 406 -11.55 -1.07 -14.08
N LEU A 407 -10.82 -1.47 -13.04
CA LEU A 407 -11.00 -2.73 -12.35
C LEU A 407 -11.90 -2.50 -11.13
N VAL A 408 -12.99 -3.23 -11.03
CA VAL A 408 -13.86 -3.20 -9.86
C VAL A 408 -13.74 -4.53 -9.12
N TYR A 409 -13.29 -4.46 -7.88
CA TYR A 409 -13.07 -5.60 -7.01
C TYR A 409 -14.18 -5.73 -5.97
N PHE A 410 -14.70 -6.94 -5.80
CA PHE A 410 -15.77 -7.29 -4.88
C PHE A 410 -15.28 -8.32 -3.84
N PRO A 411 -14.72 -7.86 -2.71
CA PRO A 411 -14.15 -8.76 -1.69
C PRO A 411 -15.19 -9.71 -1.10
N ASN A 412 -16.45 -9.27 -0.98
CA ASN A 412 -17.54 -10.04 -0.39
C ASN A 412 -18.24 -10.99 -1.39
N SER A 413 -17.83 -10.97 -2.66
CA SER A 413 -18.38 -11.80 -3.74
C SER A 413 -17.31 -12.76 -4.27
N ASN A 414 -16.74 -13.58 -3.39
CA ASN A 414 -15.69 -14.54 -3.75
C ASN A 414 -14.51 -13.91 -4.51
N ASN A 415 -14.08 -12.73 -4.08
CA ASN A 415 -13.00 -11.95 -4.71
C ASN A 415 -13.22 -11.70 -6.21
N ASP A 416 -14.46 -11.47 -6.63
CA ASP A 416 -14.75 -11.19 -8.03
C ASP A 416 -14.15 -9.87 -8.49
N ILE A 417 -13.69 -9.87 -9.73
CA ILE A 417 -13.12 -8.70 -10.39
C ILE A 417 -13.82 -8.52 -11.73
N VAL A 418 -14.26 -7.31 -11.98
CA VAL A 418 -14.84 -6.94 -13.29
C VAL A 418 -14.01 -5.83 -13.90
N ALA A 419 -13.59 -6.02 -15.14
CA ALA A 419 -12.81 -5.05 -15.90
C ALA A 419 -13.66 -4.33 -16.94
N TYR A 420 -13.52 -3.01 -16.99
CA TYR A 420 -14.15 -2.17 -18.01
C TYR A 420 -13.08 -1.37 -18.75
N VAL A 421 -13.18 -1.29 -20.06
CA VAL A 421 -12.44 -0.33 -20.88
C VAL A 421 -13.28 0.93 -21.03
N ILE A 422 -12.69 2.06 -20.73
CA ILE A 422 -13.33 3.36 -20.75
C ILE A 422 -12.71 4.19 -21.88
N PHE A 423 -13.53 4.60 -22.84
CA PHE A 423 -13.13 5.41 -24.00
C PHE A 423 -13.63 6.85 -23.82
N PRO A 424 -12.77 7.81 -23.43
CA PRO A 424 -13.19 9.18 -23.26
C PRO A 424 -13.32 9.91 -24.60
N ASN A 425 -14.28 10.80 -24.68
CA ASN A 425 -14.24 11.86 -25.70
C ASN A 425 -13.22 12.90 -25.24
N LYS A 426 -11.95 12.70 -25.63
CA LYS A 426 -10.81 13.49 -25.14
C LYS A 426 -11.01 15.00 -25.28
N ALA A 427 -11.51 15.46 -26.42
CA ALA A 427 -11.66 16.90 -26.68
C ALA A 427 -12.68 17.53 -25.71
N LYS A 428 -13.84 16.89 -25.51
CA LYS A 428 -14.87 17.37 -24.60
C LYS A 428 -14.40 17.31 -23.14
N VAL A 429 -13.75 16.21 -22.73
CA VAL A 429 -13.24 16.03 -21.37
C VAL A 429 -12.12 17.03 -21.08
N ALA A 430 -11.14 17.20 -21.97
CA ALA A 430 -10.05 18.16 -21.79
C ALA A 430 -10.58 19.61 -21.64
N LYS A 431 -11.57 19.98 -22.44
CA LYS A 431 -12.23 21.29 -22.31
C LYS A 431 -12.92 21.46 -20.95
N ALA A 432 -13.63 20.43 -20.46
CA ALA A 432 -14.27 20.46 -19.15
C ALA A 432 -13.24 20.53 -18.01
N VAL A 433 -12.13 19.79 -18.09
CA VAL A 433 -11.02 19.84 -17.11
C VAL A 433 -10.43 21.24 -17.04
N GLN A 434 -10.08 21.83 -18.20
CA GLN A 434 -9.50 23.19 -18.22
C GLN A 434 -10.45 24.24 -17.64
N TYR A 435 -11.75 24.09 -17.93
CA TYR A 435 -12.75 25.00 -17.39
C TYR A 435 -12.86 24.86 -15.86
N THR A 436 -12.95 23.63 -15.35
CA THR A 436 -13.02 23.37 -13.91
C THR A 436 -11.75 23.83 -13.19
N LYS A 437 -10.57 23.58 -13.77
CA LYS A 437 -9.29 24.09 -13.23
C LYS A 437 -9.30 25.60 -13.08
N LYS A 438 -9.70 26.32 -14.13
CA LYS A 438 -9.81 27.80 -14.08
C LYS A 438 -10.81 28.25 -13.02
N ALA A 439 -11.95 27.57 -12.88
CA ALA A 439 -12.94 27.92 -11.86
C ALA A 439 -12.39 27.72 -10.43
N ILE A 440 -11.68 26.63 -10.16
CA ILE A 440 -11.04 26.38 -8.86
C ILE A 440 -10.01 27.46 -8.54
N LEU A 441 -9.09 27.75 -9.46
CA LEU A 441 -8.06 28.78 -9.26
C LEU A 441 -8.68 30.17 -9.07
N SER A 442 -9.75 30.49 -9.81
CA SER A 442 -10.50 31.74 -9.61
C SER A 442 -11.17 31.79 -8.23
N ALA A 443 -11.78 30.70 -7.79
CA ALA A 443 -12.38 30.61 -6.47
C ALA A 443 -11.35 30.80 -5.34
N PHE A 444 -10.15 30.21 -5.49
CA PHE A 444 -9.06 30.42 -4.55
C PHE A 444 -8.62 31.88 -4.48
N LYS A 445 -8.47 32.52 -5.64
CA LYS A 445 -8.06 33.94 -5.73
C LYS A 445 -9.09 34.88 -5.12
N ILE A 446 -10.38 34.59 -5.30
CA ILE A 446 -11.48 35.47 -4.83
C ILE A 446 -11.83 35.14 -3.36
N GLY A 447 -11.42 34.00 -2.83
CA GLY A 447 -11.84 33.52 -1.50
C GLY A 447 -13.33 33.15 -1.44
N SER A 448 -13.92 32.73 -2.56
CA SER A 448 -15.34 32.38 -2.63
C SER A 448 -15.58 31.18 -3.53
N PRO A 449 -16.37 30.17 -3.08
CA PRO A 449 -16.70 28.99 -3.86
C PRO A 449 -17.78 29.24 -4.93
N THR A 450 -18.22 30.48 -5.07
CA THR A 450 -19.27 30.86 -6.03
C THR A 450 -18.85 30.49 -7.46
N GLY A 451 -19.69 29.69 -8.13
CA GLY A 451 -19.40 29.22 -9.49
C GLY A 451 -18.77 27.84 -9.57
N LEU A 452 -18.32 27.26 -8.44
CA LEU A 452 -17.88 25.87 -8.40
C LEU A 452 -19.09 24.92 -8.46
N ALA A 453 -18.86 23.75 -9.06
CA ALA A 453 -19.87 22.70 -9.10
C ALA A 453 -20.08 22.12 -7.69
N ARG A 454 -21.36 21.97 -7.31
CA ARG A 454 -21.72 21.36 -6.02
C ARG A 454 -21.37 19.88 -5.98
N CYS A 455 -21.04 19.40 -4.79
CA CYS A 455 -20.85 17.98 -4.56
C CYS A 455 -22.18 17.21 -4.72
N PRO A 456 -22.14 15.97 -5.22
CA PRO A 456 -23.32 15.10 -5.27
C PRO A 456 -23.91 14.82 -3.88
N ASP A 457 -25.23 14.58 -3.79
CA ASP A 457 -25.92 14.40 -2.50
C ASP A 457 -25.39 13.26 -1.63
N TRP A 458 -24.84 12.20 -2.26
CA TRP A 458 -24.26 11.09 -1.52
C TRP A 458 -22.92 11.45 -0.82
N ILE A 459 -22.21 12.50 -1.30
CA ILE A 459 -21.03 13.05 -0.59
C ILE A 459 -21.49 13.99 0.52
N LYS A 460 -22.57 14.75 0.33
CA LYS A 460 -23.04 15.69 1.34
C LYS A 460 -23.28 15.04 2.70
N LYS A 461 -23.81 13.81 2.71
CA LYS A 461 -24.13 13.07 3.94
C LYS A 461 -22.89 12.72 4.78
N ASN A 462 -21.71 12.67 4.15
CA ASN A 462 -20.46 12.22 4.75
C ASN A 462 -19.33 13.21 4.46
N CYS A 463 -19.66 14.50 4.31
CA CYS A 463 -18.65 15.52 4.03
C CYS A 463 -18.04 16.01 5.34
N GLU A 464 -16.71 16.01 5.39
CA GLU A 464 -15.93 16.51 6.52
C GLU A 464 -16.07 18.04 6.75
N PHE A 465 -16.66 18.77 5.81
CA PHE A 465 -16.81 20.23 5.88
C PHE A 465 -18.24 20.63 6.22
N ASN A 466 -18.50 20.88 7.50
CA ASN A 466 -19.83 21.28 7.99
C ASN A 466 -20.29 22.64 7.45
N SER A 467 -19.35 23.53 7.12
CA SER A 467 -19.59 24.85 6.52
C SER A 467 -19.74 24.82 5.00
N CYS A 468 -19.64 23.63 4.37
CA CYS A 468 -19.71 23.52 2.92
C CYS A 468 -21.05 24.07 2.39
N PHE A 469 -20.97 24.98 1.45
CA PHE A 469 -22.11 25.59 0.73
C PHE A 469 -23.07 24.54 0.12
N CYS A 470 -22.60 23.31 -0.05
CA CYS A 470 -23.43 22.18 -0.47
C CYS A 470 -24.40 21.70 0.59
N GLN A 471 -24.17 22.01 1.88
CA GLN A 471 -25.01 21.54 3.01
C GLN A 471 -26.10 22.56 3.38
N VAL A 472 -25.93 23.82 2.99
CA VAL A 472 -26.78 24.95 3.40
C VAL A 472 -28.01 25.14 2.48
N SER A 473 -28.29 24.25 1.55
CA SER A 473 -29.43 24.38 0.62
C SER A 473 -30.41 23.23 0.73
#